data_faaf4641e12bd09da1d53653153c0b21
#
_entry.id   faaf4641e12bd09da1d53653153c0b21
#
_cell.length_a   1.000
_cell.length_b   1.000
_cell.length_c   1.000
_cell.angle_alpha   90.00
_cell.angle_beta   90.00
_cell.angle_gamma   90.00
#
_symmetry.space_group_name_H-M   'P 1'
#
loop_
_entity.id
_entity.type
_entity.pdbx_description
1 polymer ?
#
loop_
_entity_poly.entity_id
_entity_poly.type
_entity_poly.pdbx_seq_one_letter_code
_entity_poly.pdbx_strand_id
1 'polypeptide(L)'
;MTVALRLALRRNPDAELGAVVTVGVAALVALVAVALEPASRSVRPRDLAFFALAGLIAPGASQLFYTLATRDAGASRTSVVVGGAPLVAVAMAIVLLGEPIELGLVAGALLIVLGGLALAGERIRPADFRARGLAFAAATALLFSTRDNLVRWYSDDSRASSAAGAATALVAGTLAIGAVALLSARRQPRERPLRLGVFVPAGLLFGLSYVSLFEAYFRGRVSIVSPLVATESLWGVLLAALLLRRSELVGPRLVAGAALIVTGGALIGVVR
;
A
#
# COMPACT_ATOMS: atom_id res chain seq x y z
N MET A 1 -0.14 -9.11 3.25
CA MET A 1 -1.43 -8.78 2.59
C MET A 1 -1.44 -9.21 1.12
N THR A 2 -0.46 -8.86 0.29
CA THR A 2 -0.44 -9.02 -1.18
C THR A 2 -0.71 -10.43 -1.67
N VAL A 3 -0.08 -11.45 -1.03
CA VAL A 3 -0.29 -12.86 -1.39
C VAL A 3 -1.72 -13.33 -1.09
N ALA A 4 -2.29 -12.96 0.06
CA ALA A 4 -3.67 -13.28 0.40
C ALA A 4 -4.66 -12.65 -0.61
N LEU A 5 -4.41 -11.39 -1.00
CA LEU A 5 -5.19 -10.70 -2.03
C LEU A 5 -5.07 -11.40 -3.39
N ARG A 6 -3.87 -11.84 -3.79
CA ARG A 6 -3.66 -12.59 -5.04
C ARG A 6 -4.42 -13.91 -5.06
N LEU A 7 -4.40 -14.65 -3.95
CA LEU A 7 -5.16 -15.89 -3.81
C LEU A 7 -6.68 -15.66 -3.90
N ALA A 8 -7.16 -14.57 -3.29
CA ALA A 8 -8.56 -14.18 -3.37
C ALA A 8 -8.97 -13.82 -4.81
N LEU A 9 -8.15 -13.01 -5.51
CA LEU A 9 -8.38 -12.59 -6.89
C LEU A 9 -8.40 -13.74 -7.91
N ARG A 10 -7.74 -14.87 -7.60
CA ARG A 10 -7.83 -16.09 -8.41
C ARG A 10 -9.18 -16.77 -8.29
N ARG A 11 -9.82 -16.67 -7.12
CA ARG A 11 -11.15 -17.25 -6.85
C ARG A 11 -12.27 -16.29 -7.27
N ASN A 12 -12.01 -15.00 -7.17
CA ASN A 12 -12.92 -13.93 -7.59
C ASN A 12 -12.11 -12.79 -8.23
N PRO A 13 -12.05 -12.67 -9.57
CA PRO A 13 -11.24 -11.70 -10.27
C PRO A 13 -11.79 -10.26 -10.26
N ASP A 14 -12.91 -10.01 -9.57
CA ASP A 14 -13.50 -8.67 -9.42
C ASP A 14 -12.63 -7.81 -8.49
N ALA A 15 -11.80 -6.95 -9.10
CA ALA A 15 -10.85 -6.10 -8.36
C ALA A 15 -11.56 -5.00 -7.55
N GLU A 16 -12.67 -4.47 -8.03
CA GLU A 16 -13.43 -3.43 -7.34
C GLU A 16 -14.05 -3.98 -6.06
N LEU A 17 -14.73 -5.13 -6.15
CA LEU A 17 -15.26 -5.82 -4.98
C LEU A 17 -14.16 -6.27 -4.03
N GLY A 18 -13.04 -6.77 -4.58
CA GLY A 18 -11.88 -7.13 -3.78
C GLY A 18 -11.35 -5.95 -2.98
N ALA A 19 -11.24 -4.78 -3.58
CA ALA A 19 -10.83 -3.56 -2.91
C ALA A 19 -11.82 -3.13 -1.82
N VAL A 20 -13.13 -3.08 -2.15
CA VAL A 20 -14.19 -2.72 -1.17
C VAL A 20 -14.15 -3.62 0.06
N VAL A 21 -14.15 -4.95 -0.14
CA VAL A 21 -14.17 -5.91 0.97
C VAL A 21 -12.88 -5.84 1.78
N THR A 22 -11.73 -5.74 1.11
CA THR A 22 -10.43 -5.65 1.78
C THR A 22 -10.36 -4.41 2.68
N VAL A 23 -10.75 -3.23 2.16
CA VAL A 23 -10.71 -1.97 2.95
C VAL A 23 -11.82 -1.95 4.01
N GLY A 24 -13.01 -2.48 3.70
CA GLY A 24 -14.13 -2.56 4.65
C GLY A 24 -13.81 -3.44 5.86
N VAL A 25 -13.21 -4.61 5.63
CA VAL A 25 -12.72 -5.46 6.74
C VAL A 25 -11.60 -4.78 7.50
N ALA A 26 -10.68 -4.09 6.81
CA ALA A 26 -9.62 -3.32 7.47
C ALA A 26 -10.20 -2.18 8.32
N ALA A 27 -11.26 -1.51 7.86
CA ALA A 27 -11.97 -0.49 8.65
C ALA A 27 -12.58 -1.08 9.93
N LEU A 28 -13.16 -2.28 9.86
CA LEU A 28 -13.67 -2.98 11.05
C LEU A 28 -12.54 -3.27 12.06
N VAL A 29 -11.37 -3.72 11.59
CA VAL A 29 -10.20 -3.94 12.45
C VAL A 29 -9.77 -2.64 13.14
N ALA A 30 -9.70 -1.54 12.40
CA ALA A 30 -9.32 -0.25 12.96
C ALA A 30 -10.38 0.30 13.94
N LEU A 31 -11.66 0.11 13.66
CA LEU A 31 -12.75 0.48 14.61
C LEU A 31 -12.68 -0.32 15.90
N VAL A 32 -12.32 -1.61 15.82
CA VAL A 32 -12.06 -2.42 17.02
C VAL A 32 -10.85 -1.87 17.78
N ALA A 33 -9.77 -1.47 17.10
CA ALA A 33 -8.62 -0.85 17.75
C ALA A 33 -9.01 0.45 18.48
N VAL A 34 -9.84 1.31 17.87
CA VAL A 34 -10.38 2.51 18.53
C VAL A 34 -11.22 2.16 19.76
N ALA A 35 -12.08 1.14 19.65
CA ALA A 35 -12.94 0.71 20.77
C ALA A 35 -12.15 0.15 21.97
N LEU A 36 -10.95 -0.32 21.75
CA LEU A 36 -10.05 -0.80 22.79
C LEU A 36 -9.19 0.32 23.41
N GLU A 37 -9.19 1.52 22.84
CA GLU A 37 -8.50 2.67 23.43
C GLU A 37 -9.26 3.24 24.63
N PRO A 38 -8.55 3.76 25.65
CA PRO A 38 -9.20 4.47 26.75
C PRO A 38 -9.95 5.71 26.25
N ALA A 39 -11.17 5.93 26.71
CA ALA A 39 -12.10 6.98 26.27
C ALA A 39 -11.64 8.45 26.56
N SER A 40 -10.36 8.73 26.63
CA SER A 40 -9.80 9.96 27.21
C SER A 40 -9.44 11.08 26.21
N ARG A 41 -9.63 10.91 24.90
CA ARG A 41 -9.23 11.94 23.93
C ARG A 41 -10.43 12.60 23.25
N SER A 42 -10.52 13.92 23.40
CA SER A 42 -11.45 14.73 22.61
C SER A 42 -10.93 14.90 21.19
N VAL A 43 -11.49 14.16 20.25
CA VAL A 43 -11.16 14.27 18.82
C VAL A 43 -11.80 15.52 18.23
N ARG A 44 -11.05 16.35 17.52
CA ARG A 44 -11.58 17.54 16.85
C ARG A 44 -12.17 17.14 15.48
N PRO A 45 -13.31 17.72 15.07
CA PRO A 45 -13.90 17.44 13.75
C PRO A 45 -12.93 17.69 12.59
N ARG A 46 -12.04 18.68 12.71
CA ARG A 46 -11.02 18.96 11.68
C ARG A 46 -10.02 17.81 11.51
N ASP A 47 -9.68 17.09 12.59
CA ASP A 47 -8.78 15.95 12.55
C ASP A 47 -9.42 14.81 11.75
N LEU A 48 -10.70 14.52 12.01
CA LEU A 48 -11.44 13.51 11.25
C LEU A 48 -11.56 13.91 9.76
N ALA A 49 -11.86 15.17 9.49
CA ALA A 49 -11.95 15.66 8.10
C ALA A 49 -10.62 15.48 7.35
N PHE A 50 -9.49 15.80 7.99
CA PHE A 50 -8.17 15.61 7.39
C PHE A 50 -7.87 14.13 7.10
N PHE A 51 -8.07 13.25 8.09
CA PHE A 51 -7.84 11.81 7.89
C PHE A 51 -8.82 11.20 6.89
N ALA A 52 -10.05 11.70 6.81
CA ALA A 52 -11.00 11.28 5.78
C ALA A 52 -10.50 11.67 4.38
N LEU A 53 -10.02 12.90 4.19
CA LEU A 53 -9.43 13.35 2.91
C LEU A 53 -8.19 12.52 2.54
N ALA A 54 -7.28 12.29 3.51
CA ALA A 54 -6.14 11.39 3.30
C ALA A 54 -6.60 9.98 2.93
N GLY A 55 -7.69 9.51 3.53
CA GLY A 55 -8.33 8.21 3.26
C GLY A 55 -8.91 8.09 1.84
N LEU A 56 -9.37 9.18 1.23
CA LEU A 56 -9.78 9.17 -0.19
C LEU A 56 -8.60 8.91 -1.13
N ILE A 57 -7.41 9.43 -0.79
CA ILE A 57 -6.17 9.17 -1.53
C ILE A 57 -5.71 7.74 -1.28
N ALA A 58 -5.49 7.41 -0.01
CA ALA A 58 -5.12 6.07 0.43
C ALA A 58 -5.76 5.76 1.79
N PRO A 59 -6.62 4.71 1.86
CA PRO A 59 -6.74 3.58 0.93
C PRO A 59 -7.69 3.78 -0.26
N GLY A 60 -8.47 4.85 -0.37
CA GLY A 60 -9.49 5.02 -1.41
C GLY A 60 -8.99 4.68 -2.82
N ALA A 61 -8.33 5.62 -3.49
CA ALA A 61 -7.82 5.39 -4.84
C ALA A 61 -6.70 4.35 -4.86
N SER A 62 -5.78 4.39 -3.87
CA SER A 62 -4.61 3.52 -3.86
C SER A 62 -4.93 2.04 -3.76
N GLN A 63 -5.92 1.64 -2.96
CA GLN A 63 -6.26 0.22 -2.79
C GLN A 63 -6.91 -0.35 -4.05
N LEU A 64 -7.67 0.45 -4.79
CA LEU A 64 -8.20 0.02 -6.08
C LEU A 64 -7.05 -0.25 -7.05
N PHE A 65 -6.09 0.68 -7.18
CA PHE A 65 -4.92 0.49 -8.03
C PHE A 65 -4.05 -0.68 -7.56
N TYR A 66 -3.85 -0.83 -6.24
CA TYR A 66 -3.12 -1.96 -5.68
C TYR A 66 -3.76 -3.31 -6.01
N THR A 67 -5.08 -3.37 -5.94
CA THR A 67 -5.83 -4.60 -6.27
C THR A 67 -5.75 -4.90 -7.76
N LEU A 68 -5.89 -3.89 -8.62
CA LEU A 68 -5.70 -4.01 -10.06
C LEU A 68 -4.26 -4.42 -10.42
N ALA A 69 -3.26 -3.84 -9.75
CA ALA A 69 -1.86 -4.22 -9.92
C ALA A 69 -1.62 -5.68 -9.55
N THR A 70 -2.12 -6.11 -8.39
CA THR A 70 -1.99 -7.48 -7.90
C THR A 70 -2.69 -8.49 -8.83
N ARG A 71 -3.83 -8.11 -9.40
CA ARG A 71 -4.54 -8.92 -10.40
C ARG A 71 -3.75 -9.05 -11.70
N ASP A 72 -3.26 -7.92 -12.25
CA ASP A 72 -2.72 -7.84 -13.60
C ASP A 72 -1.21 -8.12 -13.67
N ALA A 73 -0.42 -7.77 -12.65
CA ALA A 73 1.04 -8.00 -12.61
C ALA A 73 1.47 -9.14 -11.65
N GLY A 74 0.58 -9.55 -10.74
CA GLY A 74 0.88 -10.55 -9.71
C GLY A 74 1.38 -9.92 -8.41
N ALA A 75 1.40 -10.74 -7.34
CA ALA A 75 1.74 -10.28 -5.99
C ALA A 75 3.20 -9.83 -5.89
N SER A 76 4.13 -10.62 -6.41
CA SER A 76 5.57 -10.37 -6.30
C SER A 76 5.97 -9.06 -6.97
N ARG A 77 5.51 -8.83 -8.20
CA ARG A 77 5.86 -7.64 -8.99
C ARG A 77 5.22 -6.38 -8.41
N THR A 78 3.97 -6.49 -7.97
CA THR A 78 3.29 -5.40 -7.26
C THR A 78 4.06 -5.00 -6.01
N SER A 79 4.48 -5.96 -5.18
CA SER A 79 5.27 -5.69 -3.97
C SER A 79 6.61 -5.03 -4.28
N VAL A 80 7.31 -5.44 -5.36
CA VAL A 80 8.60 -4.84 -5.74
C VAL A 80 8.41 -3.38 -6.18
N VAL A 81 7.42 -3.09 -7.03
CA VAL A 81 7.18 -1.71 -7.51
C VAL A 81 6.73 -0.80 -6.37
N VAL A 82 5.80 -1.27 -5.53
CA VAL A 82 5.32 -0.49 -4.36
C VAL A 82 6.43 -0.30 -3.33
N GLY A 83 7.35 -1.26 -3.19
CA GLY A 83 8.56 -1.12 -2.37
C GLY A 83 9.48 0.04 -2.79
N GLY A 84 9.31 0.59 -4.00
CA GLY A 84 9.97 1.82 -4.46
C GLY A 84 9.35 3.12 -3.93
N ALA A 85 8.28 3.07 -3.14
CA ALA A 85 7.63 4.26 -2.56
C ALA A 85 8.58 5.23 -1.83
N PRO A 86 9.64 4.80 -1.10
CA PRO A 86 10.59 5.71 -0.49
C PRO A 86 11.26 6.67 -1.49
N LEU A 87 11.52 6.22 -2.73
CA LEU A 87 12.06 7.11 -3.78
C LEU A 87 11.09 8.25 -4.09
N VAL A 88 9.81 7.94 -4.19
CA VAL A 88 8.77 8.94 -4.43
C VAL A 88 8.64 9.91 -3.25
N ALA A 89 8.67 9.37 -2.01
CA ALA A 89 8.57 10.17 -0.81
C ALA A 89 9.73 11.18 -0.68
N VAL A 90 10.94 10.74 -1.02
CA VAL A 90 12.14 11.58 -1.03
C VAL A 90 12.09 12.63 -2.14
N ALA A 91 11.71 12.24 -3.36
CA ALA A 91 11.56 13.20 -4.46
C ALA A 91 10.54 14.29 -4.11
N MET A 92 9.43 13.93 -3.47
CA MET A 92 8.45 14.90 -2.98
C MET A 92 9.04 15.83 -1.92
N ALA A 93 9.83 15.33 -0.98
CA ALA A 93 10.43 16.13 0.07
C ALA A 93 11.46 17.13 -0.50
N ILE A 94 12.28 16.73 -1.47
CA ILE A 94 13.21 17.66 -2.15
C ILE A 94 12.45 18.76 -2.87
N VAL A 95 11.45 18.41 -3.67
CA VAL A 95 10.73 19.35 -4.55
C VAL A 95 9.79 20.26 -3.75
N LEU A 96 9.08 19.72 -2.76
CA LEU A 96 8.04 20.46 -2.01
C LEU A 96 8.57 21.11 -0.74
N LEU A 97 9.55 20.50 -0.07
CA LEU A 97 10.08 20.97 1.20
C LEU A 97 11.49 21.61 1.07
N GLY A 98 12.08 21.57 -0.13
CA GLY A 98 13.42 22.14 -0.37
C GLY A 98 14.53 21.42 0.38
N GLU A 99 14.35 20.11 0.68
CA GLU A 99 15.36 19.37 1.43
C GLU A 99 16.66 19.20 0.63
N PRO A 100 17.83 19.26 1.29
CA PRO A 100 19.12 19.15 0.62
C PRO A 100 19.31 17.75 0.01
N ILE A 101 20.01 17.71 -1.14
CA ILE A 101 20.39 16.47 -1.80
C ILE A 101 21.69 15.96 -1.17
N GLU A 102 21.61 14.86 -0.45
CA GLU A 102 22.76 14.20 0.17
C GLU A 102 23.23 12.99 -0.65
N LEU A 103 24.53 12.65 -0.56
CA LEU A 103 25.12 11.55 -1.34
C LEU A 103 24.42 10.20 -1.08
N GLY A 104 24.09 9.92 0.17
CA GLY A 104 23.39 8.68 0.54
C GLY A 104 21.98 8.59 -0.06
N LEU A 105 21.31 9.73 -0.17
CA LEU A 105 20.00 9.82 -0.82
C LEU A 105 20.11 9.52 -2.31
N VAL A 106 21.12 10.06 -2.99
CA VAL A 106 21.37 9.77 -4.41
C VAL A 106 21.71 8.29 -4.61
N ALA A 107 22.60 7.73 -3.79
CA ALA A 107 22.97 6.31 -3.85
C ALA A 107 21.76 5.40 -3.59
N GLY A 108 20.95 5.69 -2.59
CA GLY A 108 19.72 4.95 -2.31
C GLY A 108 18.70 5.04 -3.45
N ALA A 109 18.53 6.23 -4.03
CA ALA A 109 17.66 6.43 -5.19
C ALA A 109 18.13 5.60 -6.40
N LEU A 110 19.44 5.58 -6.67
CA LEU A 110 20.02 4.76 -7.74
C LEU A 110 19.77 3.26 -7.52
N LEU A 111 19.92 2.76 -6.29
CA LEU A 111 19.61 1.36 -5.97
C LEU A 111 18.15 1.01 -6.22
N ILE A 112 17.22 1.90 -5.85
CA ILE A 112 15.79 1.69 -6.11
C ILE A 112 15.50 1.68 -7.61
N VAL A 113 16.10 2.59 -8.39
CA VAL A 113 15.96 2.62 -9.85
C VAL A 113 16.52 1.35 -10.48
N LEU A 114 17.71 0.90 -10.07
CA LEU A 114 18.30 -0.35 -10.55
C LEU A 114 17.43 -1.57 -10.20
N GLY A 115 16.82 -1.59 -9.02
CA GLY A 115 15.83 -2.60 -8.63
C GLY A 115 14.60 -2.61 -9.53
N GLY A 116 14.09 -1.45 -9.88
CA GLY A 116 13.00 -1.29 -10.85
C GLY A 116 13.39 -1.75 -12.27
N LEU A 117 14.60 -1.43 -12.71
CA LEU A 117 15.14 -1.89 -14.01
C LEU A 117 15.35 -3.41 -14.03
N ALA A 118 15.83 -4.01 -12.94
CA ALA A 118 15.94 -5.47 -12.82
C ALA A 118 14.57 -6.14 -12.97
N LEU A 119 13.53 -5.56 -12.36
CA LEU A 119 12.15 -6.02 -12.52
C LEU A 119 11.65 -5.85 -13.96
N ALA A 120 11.90 -4.70 -14.59
CA ALA A 120 11.48 -4.45 -15.96
C ALA A 120 12.14 -5.43 -16.96
N GLY A 121 13.40 -5.83 -16.68
CA GLY A 121 14.15 -6.82 -17.44
C GLY A 121 13.75 -8.28 -17.16
N GLU A 122 12.81 -8.56 -16.27
CA GLU A 122 12.33 -9.90 -15.97
C GLU A 122 11.55 -10.47 -17.17
N ARG A 123 12.07 -11.56 -17.73
CA ARG A 123 11.49 -12.23 -18.91
C ARG A 123 10.53 -13.36 -18.53
N ILE A 124 10.70 -13.93 -17.35
CA ILE A 124 9.87 -15.02 -16.85
C ILE A 124 8.59 -14.41 -16.28
N ARG A 125 7.50 -14.44 -17.05
CA ARG A 125 6.22 -13.81 -16.66
C ARG A 125 5.10 -14.85 -16.65
N PRO A 126 4.13 -14.76 -15.69
CA PRO A 126 2.92 -15.57 -15.73
C PRO A 126 2.11 -15.34 -17.01
N ALA A 127 1.36 -16.34 -17.45
CA ALA A 127 0.53 -16.24 -18.65
C ALA A 127 -0.55 -15.15 -18.57
N ASP A 128 -1.03 -14.85 -17.36
CA ASP A 128 -2.04 -13.83 -17.06
C ASP A 128 -1.43 -12.42 -16.82
N PHE A 129 -0.11 -12.26 -16.99
CA PHE A 129 0.58 -10.97 -16.79
C PHE A 129 0.11 -9.92 -17.80
N ARG A 130 -0.18 -8.73 -17.26
CA ARG A 130 -0.51 -7.53 -18.05
C ARG A 130 0.36 -6.36 -17.59
N ALA A 131 1.09 -5.74 -18.52
CA ALA A 131 2.03 -4.66 -18.22
C ALA A 131 1.39 -3.43 -17.53
N ARG A 132 0.12 -3.15 -17.81
CA ARG A 132 -0.64 -2.08 -17.13
C ARG A 132 -0.69 -2.26 -15.61
N GLY A 133 -0.55 -3.50 -15.09
CA GLY A 133 -0.46 -3.76 -13.66
C GLY A 133 0.74 -3.08 -13.00
N LEU A 134 1.86 -2.91 -13.72
CA LEU A 134 3.02 -2.17 -13.22
C LEU A 134 2.73 -0.67 -13.12
N ALA A 135 1.96 -0.10 -14.05
CA ALA A 135 1.52 1.29 -13.97
C ALA A 135 0.59 1.52 -12.78
N PHE A 136 -0.34 0.59 -12.51
CA PHE A 136 -1.17 0.64 -11.31
C PHE A 136 -0.36 0.53 -10.02
N ALA A 137 0.68 -0.31 -9.99
CA ALA A 137 1.59 -0.42 -8.85
C ALA A 137 2.38 0.88 -8.62
N ALA A 138 2.87 1.52 -9.68
CA ALA A 138 3.55 2.81 -9.60
C ALA A 138 2.61 3.93 -9.09
N ALA A 139 1.38 3.98 -9.60
CA ALA A 139 0.36 4.90 -9.10
C ALA A 139 0.06 4.65 -7.61
N THR A 140 0.01 3.38 -7.19
CA THR A 140 -0.16 3.01 -5.78
C THR A 140 1.00 3.53 -4.92
N ALA A 141 2.25 3.36 -5.38
CA ALA A 141 3.43 3.85 -4.67
C ALA A 141 3.39 5.38 -4.48
N LEU A 142 2.99 6.12 -5.52
CA LEU A 142 2.79 7.57 -5.45
C LEU A 142 1.74 7.96 -4.41
N LEU A 143 0.58 7.32 -4.44
CA LEU A 143 -0.53 7.61 -3.53
C LEU A 143 -0.18 7.23 -2.08
N PHE A 144 0.52 6.13 -1.85
CA PHE A 144 1.01 5.75 -0.53
C PHE A 144 2.00 6.78 0.01
N SER A 145 3.00 7.17 -0.79
CA SER A 145 3.98 8.18 -0.39
C SER A 145 3.32 9.51 -0.05
N THR A 146 2.32 9.92 -0.84
CA THR A 146 1.54 11.14 -0.58
C THR A 146 0.82 11.04 0.76
N ARG A 147 0.08 9.94 1.00
CA ARG A 147 -0.64 9.71 2.26
C ARG A 147 0.32 9.69 3.46
N ASP A 148 1.45 8.99 3.35
CA ASP A 148 2.42 8.83 4.45
C ASP A 148 2.99 10.18 4.89
N ASN A 149 3.37 11.02 3.93
CA ASN A 149 3.84 12.38 4.21
C ASN A 149 2.72 13.25 4.81
N LEU A 150 1.49 13.17 4.31
CA LEU A 150 0.35 13.91 4.86
C LEU A 150 0.04 13.47 6.30
N VAL A 151 -0.01 12.16 6.56
CA VAL A 151 -0.30 11.62 7.89
C VAL A 151 0.78 12.05 8.88
N ARG A 152 2.06 11.94 8.51
CA ARG A 152 3.17 12.38 9.37
C ARG A 152 3.13 13.88 9.63
N TRP A 153 2.94 14.68 8.59
CA TRP A 153 2.86 16.14 8.72
C TRP A 153 1.77 16.58 9.68
N TYR A 154 0.59 15.94 9.62
CA TYR A 154 -0.55 16.32 10.44
C TYR A 154 -0.57 15.66 11.82
N SER A 155 0.18 14.56 12.03
CA SER A 155 0.17 13.81 13.29
C SER A 155 0.58 14.64 14.51
N ASP A 156 1.52 15.57 14.33
CA ASP A 156 2.03 16.41 15.42
C ASP A 156 1.00 17.44 15.90
N ASP A 157 0.06 17.84 15.03
CA ASP A 157 -1.00 18.83 15.33
C ASP A 157 -2.34 18.17 15.71
N SER A 158 -2.46 16.86 15.47
CA SER A 158 -3.68 16.10 15.69
C SER A 158 -3.91 15.81 17.16
N ARG A 159 -5.19 15.92 17.59
CA ARG A 159 -5.66 15.37 18.87
C ARG A 159 -6.28 13.98 18.75
N ALA A 160 -6.52 13.51 17.52
CA ALA A 160 -6.96 12.15 17.30
C ALA A 160 -5.83 11.15 17.61
N SER A 161 -6.19 9.96 18.07
CA SER A 161 -5.24 8.85 18.17
C SER A 161 -4.87 8.34 16.78
N SER A 162 -3.76 7.60 16.69
CA SER A 162 -3.35 6.92 15.47
C SER A 162 -4.42 5.95 14.97
N ALA A 163 -5.08 5.21 15.89
CA ALA A 163 -6.16 4.30 15.53
C ALA A 163 -7.41 5.04 15.04
N ALA A 164 -7.77 6.19 15.64
CA ALA A 164 -8.89 7.01 15.17
C ALA A 164 -8.59 7.60 13.78
N GLY A 165 -7.37 8.05 13.53
CA GLY A 165 -6.91 8.48 12.20
C GLY A 165 -6.98 7.37 11.17
N ALA A 166 -6.46 6.17 11.50
CA ALA A 166 -6.51 5.00 10.65
C ALA A 166 -7.95 4.56 10.34
N ALA A 167 -8.81 4.48 11.36
CA ALA A 167 -10.21 4.11 11.20
C ALA A 167 -10.96 5.09 10.29
N THR A 168 -10.77 6.39 10.51
CA THR A 168 -11.39 7.45 9.70
C THR A 168 -10.95 7.35 8.23
N ALA A 169 -9.65 7.18 7.98
CA ALA A 169 -9.12 7.02 6.63
C ALA A 169 -9.66 5.75 5.94
N LEU A 170 -9.70 4.62 6.66
CA LEU A 170 -10.23 3.36 6.13
C LEU A 170 -11.74 3.42 5.85
N VAL A 171 -12.53 4.04 6.72
CA VAL A 171 -13.96 4.25 6.50
C VAL A 171 -14.21 5.12 5.27
N ALA A 172 -13.53 6.27 5.17
CA ALA A 172 -13.63 7.17 4.02
C ALA A 172 -13.22 6.47 2.71
N GLY A 173 -12.12 5.72 2.74
CA GLY A 173 -11.66 4.91 1.60
C GLY A 173 -12.66 3.83 1.21
N THR A 174 -13.26 3.13 2.18
CA THR A 174 -14.30 2.12 1.93
C THR A 174 -15.51 2.72 1.23
N LEU A 175 -15.98 3.88 1.71
CA LEU A 175 -17.11 4.60 1.10
C LEU A 175 -16.79 5.04 -0.33
N ALA A 176 -15.58 5.59 -0.56
CA ALA A 176 -15.15 6.02 -1.89
C ALA A 176 -15.09 4.87 -2.89
N ILE A 177 -14.41 3.75 -2.53
CA ILE A 177 -14.31 2.58 -3.40
C ILE A 177 -15.70 1.93 -3.58
N GLY A 178 -16.50 1.90 -2.52
CA GLY A 178 -17.89 1.40 -2.57
C GLY A 178 -18.74 2.18 -3.55
N ALA A 179 -18.63 3.51 -3.56
CA ALA A 179 -19.31 4.36 -4.54
C ALA A 179 -18.87 4.04 -5.99
N VAL A 180 -17.57 3.89 -6.23
CA VAL A 180 -17.04 3.49 -7.54
C VAL A 180 -17.60 2.13 -7.95
N ALA A 181 -17.55 1.14 -7.06
CA ALA A 181 -18.03 -0.21 -7.34
C ALA A 181 -19.54 -0.27 -7.61
N LEU A 182 -20.34 0.56 -6.93
CA LEU A 182 -21.78 0.69 -7.18
C LEU A 182 -22.08 1.33 -8.54
N LEU A 183 -21.33 2.39 -8.90
CA LEU A 183 -21.49 3.05 -10.20
C LEU A 183 -21.09 2.12 -11.35
N SER A 184 -20.00 1.36 -11.19
CA SER A 184 -19.56 0.36 -12.16
C SER A 184 -20.59 -0.77 -12.30
N ALA A 185 -21.16 -1.25 -11.19
CA ALA A 185 -22.17 -2.31 -11.22
C ALA A 185 -23.46 -1.90 -11.93
N ARG A 186 -23.82 -0.61 -11.88
CA ARG A 186 -24.98 -0.08 -12.64
C ARG A 186 -24.74 -0.07 -14.15
N ARG A 187 -23.47 0.09 -14.58
CA ARG A 187 -23.10 0.11 -16.00
C ARG A 187 -22.87 -1.27 -16.59
N GLN A 188 -22.35 -2.19 -15.78
CA GLN A 188 -22.04 -3.56 -16.16
C GLN A 188 -22.50 -4.52 -15.05
N PRO A 189 -23.70 -5.10 -15.15
CA PRO A 189 -24.20 -6.07 -14.18
C PRO A 189 -23.23 -7.24 -14.01
N ARG A 190 -23.01 -7.66 -12.76
CA ARG A 190 -22.12 -8.78 -12.44
C ARG A 190 -22.84 -10.11 -12.66
N GLU A 191 -22.32 -10.92 -13.56
CA GLU A 191 -22.90 -12.23 -13.89
C GLU A 191 -22.51 -13.36 -12.93
N ARG A 192 -21.47 -13.15 -12.09
CA ARG A 192 -20.91 -14.19 -11.23
C ARG A 192 -21.34 -14.05 -9.78
N PRO A 193 -21.56 -15.20 -9.06
CA PRO A 193 -21.88 -15.16 -7.65
C PRO A 193 -20.75 -14.48 -6.85
N LEU A 194 -21.13 -13.58 -5.94
CA LEU A 194 -20.23 -12.77 -5.15
C LEU A 194 -19.60 -13.60 -4.03
N ARG A 195 -18.40 -14.15 -4.25
CA ARG A 195 -17.61 -14.82 -3.19
C ARG A 195 -16.80 -13.78 -2.41
N LEU A 196 -17.47 -12.96 -1.60
CA LEU A 196 -16.86 -11.86 -0.87
C LEU A 196 -15.92 -12.34 0.24
N GLY A 197 -16.25 -13.44 0.92
CA GLY A 197 -15.47 -13.97 2.05
C GLY A 197 -14.02 -14.33 1.71
N VAL A 198 -13.70 -14.57 0.44
CA VAL A 198 -12.31 -14.87 0.04
C VAL A 198 -11.35 -13.71 0.24
N PHE A 199 -11.85 -12.46 0.33
CA PHE A 199 -11.04 -11.26 0.56
C PHE A 199 -10.83 -10.94 2.05
N VAL A 200 -11.59 -11.57 2.96
CA VAL A 200 -11.51 -11.31 4.40
C VAL A 200 -10.09 -11.48 4.96
N PRO A 201 -9.32 -12.54 4.64
CA PRO A 201 -7.96 -12.67 5.14
C PRO A 201 -7.04 -11.53 4.71
N ALA A 202 -7.19 -11.03 3.46
CA ALA A 202 -6.45 -9.89 2.98
C ALA A 202 -6.83 -8.61 3.75
N GLY A 203 -8.12 -8.42 4.02
CA GLY A 203 -8.64 -7.29 4.79
C GLY A 203 -8.17 -7.27 6.25
N LEU A 204 -8.16 -8.41 6.92
CA LEU A 204 -7.63 -8.53 8.29
C LEU A 204 -6.15 -8.15 8.35
N LEU A 205 -5.33 -8.71 7.46
CA LEU A 205 -3.91 -8.40 7.38
C LEU A 205 -3.68 -6.92 7.03
N PHE A 206 -4.50 -6.37 6.15
CA PHE A 206 -4.43 -4.96 5.78
C PHE A 206 -4.80 -4.05 6.94
N GLY A 207 -5.87 -4.35 7.68
CA GLY A 207 -6.30 -3.56 8.84
C GLY A 207 -5.25 -3.53 9.94
N LEU A 208 -4.69 -4.69 10.31
CA LEU A 208 -3.60 -4.77 11.29
C LEU A 208 -2.38 -3.97 10.82
N SER A 209 -1.97 -4.14 9.57
CA SER A 209 -0.85 -3.40 8.99
C SER A 209 -1.11 -1.89 8.97
N TYR A 210 -2.33 -1.46 8.64
CA TYR A 210 -2.70 -0.05 8.51
C TYR A 210 -2.73 0.67 9.87
N VAL A 211 -3.29 0.04 10.90
CA VAL A 211 -3.28 0.55 12.28
C VAL A 211 -1.84 0.67 12.79
N SER A 212 -1.02 -0.37 12.59
CA SER A 212 0.40 -0.34 12.98
C SER A 212 1.19 0.73 12.23
N LEU A 213 0.88 0.96 10.95
CA LEU A 213 1.53 1.97 10.13
C LEU A 213 1.21 3.40 10.62
N PHE A 214 -0.05 3.68 10.94
CA PHE A 214 -0.44 4.96 11.52
C PHE A 214 0.24 5.18 12.86
N GLU A 215 0.27 4.16 13.73
CA GLU A 215 0.97 4.23 15.00
C GLU A 215 2.46 4.53 14.82
N ALA A 216 3.10 3.90 13.83
CA ALA A 216 4.50 4.16 13.51
C ALA A 216 4.74 5.61 13.06
N TYR A 217 3.87 6.17 12.21
CA TYR A 217 4.00 7.57 11.76
C TYR A 217 3.64 8.59 12.83
N PHE A 218 2.79 8.25 13.80
CA PHE A 218 2.51 9.12 14.94
C PHE A 218 3.67 9.18 15.95
N ARG A 219 4.49 8.13 16.03
CA ARG A 219 5.63 8.04 16.98
C ARG A 219 7.00 8.27 16.33
N GLY A 220 7.12 7.96 15.06
CA GLY A 220 8.40 7.91 14.35
C GLY A 220 8.52 8.86 13.18
N ARG A 221 9.76 9.19 12.83
CA ARG A 221 10.08 9.98 11.63
C ARG A 221 9.82 9.13 10.36
N VAL A 222 9.37 9.78 9.28
CA VAL A 222 9.19 9.12 7.97
C VAL A 222 10.49 8.45 7.52
N SER A 223 11.63 9.09 7.77
CA SER A 223 12.96 8.58 7.43
C SER A 223 13.32 7.23 8.07
N ILE A 224 12.68 6.87 9.20
CA ILE A 224 12.89 5.57 9.87
C ILE A 224 11.79 4.59 9.45
N VAL A 225 10.54 5.04 9.43
CA VAL A 225 9.38 4.18 9.14
C VAL A 225 9.36 3.74 7.68
N SER A 226 9.62 4.65 6.74
CA SER A 226 9.54 4.37 5.30
C SER A 226 10.50 3.25 4.83
N PRO A 227 11.79 3.19 5.24
CA PRO A 227 12.66 2.06 4.93
C PRO A 227 12.17 0.72 5.49
N LEU A 228 11.60 0.72 6.70
CA LEU A 228 11.01 -0.49 7.27
C LEU A 228 9.81 -0.96 6.44
N VAL A 229 8.95 -0.05 6.01
CA VAL A 229 7.84 -0.36 5.10
C VAL A 229 8.33 -0.91 3.77
N ALA A 230 9.44 -0.38 3.21
CA ALA A 230 10.02 -0.89 1.97
C ALA A 230 10.41 -2.37 2.03
N THR A 231 10.68 -2.92 3.23
CA THR A 231 10.94 -4.36 3.40
C THR A 231 9.75 -5.23 3.00
N GLU A 232 8.53 -4.66 2.90
CA GLU A 232 7.34 -5.35 2.39
C GLU A 232 7.60 -5.97 1.01
N SER A 233 8.41 -5.33 0.17
CA SER A 233 8.76 -5.83 -1.16
C SER A 233 9.47 -7.19 -1.11
N LEU A 234 10.43 -7.35 -0.19
CA LEU A 234 11.17 -8.59 -0.01
C LEU A 234 10.25 -9.70 0.54
N TRP A 235 9.48 -9.39 1.60
CA TRP A 235 8.51 -10.33 2.17
C TRP A 235 7.43 -10.72 1.16
N GLY A 236 6.96 -9.78 0.34
CA GLY A 236 6.00 -10.04 -0.73
C GLY A 236 6.53 -11.03 -1.77
N VAL A 237 7.78 -10.87 -2.20
CA VAL A 237 8.44 -11.79 -3.13
C VAL A 237 8.69 -13.16 -2.49
N LEU A 238 9.23 -13.21 -1.29
CA LEU A 238 9.50 -14.48 -0.57
C LEU A 238 8.23 -15.27 -0.33
N LEU A 239 7.18 -14.64 0.21
CA LEU A 239 5.91 -15.32 0.47
C LEU A 239 5.22 -15.75 -0.84
N ALA A 240 5.34 -14.96 -1.91
CA ALA A 240 4.83 -15.35 -3.21
C ALA A 240 5.58 -16.57 -3.77
N ALA A 241 6.91 -16.62 -3.62
CA ALA A 241 7.72 -17.77 -4.03
C ALA A 241 7.34 -19.04 -3.25
N LEU A 242 7.09 -18.92 -1.95
CA LEU A 242 6.75 -20.04 -1.09
C LEU A 242 5.32 -20.54 -1.28
N LEU A 243 4.35 -19.62 -1.32
CA LEU A 243 2.91 -19.95 -1.27
C LEU A 243 2.27 -20.01 -2.65
N LEU A 244 2.73 -19.23 -3.62
CA LEU A 244 2.17 -19.17 -4.98
C LEU A 244 3.01 -19.94 -6.00
N ARG A 245 4.24 -20.30 -5.65
CA ARG A 245 5.16 -21.17 -6.41
C ARG A 245 5.14 -20.87 -7.92
N ARG A 246 4.77 -21.89 -8.75
CA ARG A 246 4.76 -21.81 -10.23
C ARG A 246 3.86 -20.72 -10.80
N SER A 247 2.94 -20.20 -10.03
CA SER A 247 1.98 -19.23 -10.51
C SER A 247 2.47 -17.78 -10.53
N GLU A 248 3.50 -17.46 -9.74
CA GLU A 248 4.10 -16.13 -9.74
C GLU A 248 5.41 -16.08 -10.52
N LEU A 249 6.02 -17.25 -10.80
CA LEU A 249 7.28 -17.39 -11.54
C LEU A 249 8.33 -16.40 -11.04
N VAL A 250 8.68 -16.56 -9.75
CA VAL A 250 9.68 -15.69 -9.09
C VAL A 250 11.06 -16.06 -9.61
N GLY A 251 11.64 -15.21 -10.46
CA GLY A 251 12.98 -15.38 -11.00
C GLY A 251 14.05 -14.66 -10.18
N PRO A 252 15.34 -14.94 -10.41
CA PRO A 252 16.43 -14.32 -9.66
C PRO A 252 16.49 -12.79 -9.82
N ARG A 253 16.09 -12.26 -10.98
CA ARG A 253 16.01 -10.81 -11.21
C ARG A 253 14.96 -10.13 -10.34
N LEU A 254 13.84 -10.80 -10.09
CA LEU A 254 12.78 -10.28 -9.21
C LEU A 254 13.26 -10.22 -7.76
N VAL A 255 13.99 -11.25 -7.31
CA VAL A 255 14.60 -11.28 -5.97
C VAL A 255 15.66 -10.19 -5.83
N ALA A 256 16.56 -10.08 -6.82
CA ALA A 256 17.59 -9.05 -6.85
C ALA A 256 16.98 -7.64 -6.87
N GLY A 257 15.91 -7.42 -7.65
CA GLY A 257 15.17 -6.17 -7.68
C GLY A 257 14.59 -5.79 -6.32
N ALA A 258 13.97 -6.75 -5.63
CA ALA A 258 13.44 -6.54 -4.28
C ALA A 258 14.55 -6.20 -3.27
N ALA A 259 15.68 -6.91 -3.32
CA ALA A 259 16.83 -6.66 -2.45
C ALA A 259 17.43 -5.26 -2.68
N LEU A 260 17.61 -4.86 -3.95
CA LEU A 260 18.09 -3.52 -4.30
C LEU A 260 17.17 -2.41 -3.79
N ILE A 261 15.86 -2.57 -3.93
CA ILE A 261 14.86 -1.60 -3.44
C ILE A 261 14.92 -1.49 -1.92
N VAL A 262 14.99 -2.60 -1.19
CA VAL A 262 15.09 -2.60 0.28
C VAL A 262 16.39 -1.94 0.73
N THR A 263 17.51 -2.29 0.10
CA THR A 263 18.81 -1.69 0.43
C THR A 263 18.82 -0.18 0.13
N GLY A 264 18.28 0.22 -1.02
CA GLY A 264 18.16 1.63 -1.38
C GLY A 264 17.26 2.41 -0.42
N GLY A 265 16.11 1.84 -0.05
CA GLY A 265 15.22 2.44 0.95
C GLY A 265 15.88 2.59 2.33
N ALA A 266 16.60 1.56 2.78
CA ALA A 266 17.34 1.60 4.04
C ALA A 266 18.44 2.67 4.03
N LEU A 267 19.20 2.79 2.92
CA LEU A 267 20.25 3.80 2.77
C LEU A 267 19.67 5.23 2.83
N ILE A 268 18.54 5.48 2.17
CA ILE A 268 17.82 6.76 2.26
C ILE A 268 17.42 7.05 3.71
N GLY A 269 16.96 6.05 4.46
CA GLY A 269 16.54 6.20 5.84
C GLY A 269 17.65 6.47 6.83
N VAL A 270 18.87 5.98 6.57
CA VAL A 270 20.03 6.17 7.47
C VAL A 270 20.63 7.56 7.31
N VAL A 271 20.57 8.16 6.12
CA VAL A 271 21.21 9.46 5.81
C VAL A 271 20.32 10.65 6.19
N ARG A 272 19.05 10.42 6.48
CA ARG A 272 18.09 11.42 6.96
C ARG A 272 17.88 11.33 8.46
#